data_ba7b668ae3a1e7ada5dcce2a17349578
#
_entry.id   ba7b668ae3a1e7ada5dcce2a17349578
#
_cell.length_a   1.000
_cell.length_b   1.000
_cell.length_c   1.000
_cell.angle_alpha   90.00
_cell.angle_beta   90.00
_cell.angle_gamma   90.00
#
_symmetry.space_group_name_H-M   'P 1'
#
loop_
_entity.id
_entity.type
_entity.pdbx_description
1 polymer ?
#
loop_
_entity_poly.entity_id
_entity_poly.type
_entity_poly.pdbx_seq_one_letter_code
_entity_poly.pdbx_strand_id
1 'polypeptide(L)'
;MPRSSKKRRAVIVGGSMSGLFAAAFLRRIGWDCDVYERSGVELVGRGAGITTHPELLEALERSGAGTRELGIEVEKRFAIDRQGRITGERPLRQILTSWDRLQRLLRATIDPARYHLGWGFERIEQNGSGVRVHLNGGRVEDADIVVGGDGIRSTVRGQVAPELQPIYAGYYIWRGAPNEADLAPRTLKEIFPYIVFYLPPRQEVMTYPIAGFNDDLRSGHRRYNFIWYRVADADQLREMNVDERGVQHEYTVPPMN
;
A
#
# COMPACT_ATOMS: atom_id res chain seq x y z
N MET A 1 -16.19 22.16 -38.47
CA MET A 1 -15.94 20.87 -37.79
C MET A 1 -15.11 21.13 -36.54
N PRO A 2 -15.53 20.75 -35.32
CA PRO A 2 -14.70 20.94 -34.15
C PRO A 2 -13.45 20.08 -34.31
N ARG A 3 -12.27 20.68 -34.09
CA ARG A 3 -10.99 19.96 -34.05
C ARG A 3 -11.12 18.87 -32.97
N SER A 4 -10.96 17.60 -33.36
CA SER A 4 -10.76 16.51 -32.41
C SER A 4 -9.59 16.92 -31.50
N SER A 5 -9.87 17.35 -30.28
CA SER A 5 -8.83 17.66 -29.30
C SER A 5 -8.12 16.34 -28.99
N LYS A 6 -6.85 16.25 -29.37
CA LYS A 6 -6.00 15.12 -29.00
C LYS A 6 -6.13 14.92 -27.50
N LYS A 7 -6.55 13.72 -27.04
CA LYS A 7 -6.61 13.40 -25.62
C LYS A 7 -5.24 13.62 -24.98
N ARG A 8 -5.22 14.29 -23.85
CA ARG A 8 -4.00 14.44 -23.05
C ARG A 8 -3.54 13.08 -22.58
N ARG A 9 -2.25 12.84 -22.62
CA ARG A 9 -1.64 11.57 -22.23
C ARG A 9 -0.86 11.71 -20.94
N ALA A 10 -1.03 10.72 -20.03
CA ALA A 10 -0.28 10.60 -18.79
C ALA A 10 0.47 9.26 -18.77
N VAL A 11 1.75 9.31 -18.43
CA VAL A 11 2.55 8.13 -18.06
C VAL A 11 2.61 8.06 -16.55
N ILE A 12 2.18 6.93 -15.99
CA ILE A 12 2.17 6.66 -14.54
C ILE A 12 3.29 5.66 -14.25
N VAL A 13 4.26 6.05 -13.45
CA VAL A 13 5.37 5.19 -13.01
C VAL A 13 5.04 4.62 -11.64
N GLY A 14 4.88 3.29 -11.58
CA GLY A 14 4.50 2.54 -10.38
C GLY A 14 3.04 2.05 -10.42
N GLY A 15 2.87 0.74 -10.36
CA GLY A 15 1.58 0.04 -10.47
C GLY A 15 0.90 -0.27 -9.13
N SER A 16 1.37 0.33 -8.03
CA SER A 16 0.76 0.22 -6.70
C SER A 16 -0.35 1.26 -6.50
N MET A 17 -0.90 1.35 -5.28
CA MET A 17 -2.07 2.18 -4.98
C MET A 17 -1.94 3.62 -5.46
N SER A 18 -0.81 4.28 -5.23
CA SER A 18 -0.61 5.68 -5.66
C SER A 18 -0.77 5.86 -7.16
N GLY A 19 -0.12 5.00 -7.95
CA GLY A 19 -0.22 5.06 -9.41
C GLY A 19 -1.61 4.65 -9.92
N LEU A 20 -2.22 3.64 -9.32
CA LEU A 20 -3.57 3.20 -9.71
C LEU A 20 -4.64 4.27 -9.41
N PHE A 21 -4.59 4.92 -8.24
CA PHE A 21 -5.47 6.07 -7.97
C PHE A 21 -5.24 7.21 -8.95
N ALA A 22 -3.98 7.56 -9.21
CA ALA A 22 -3.64 8.61 -10.17
C ALA A 22 -4.22 8.29 -11.56
N ALA A 23 -4.01 7.07 -12.06
CA ALA A 23 -4.55 6.63 -13.34
C ALA A 23 -6.08 6.64 -13.36
N ALA A 24 -6.73 6.11 -12.30
CA ALA A 24 -8.18 6.08 -12.21
C ALA A 24 -8.79 7.49 -12.25
N PHE A 25 -8.26 8.44 -11.47
CA PHE A 25 -8.76 9.80 -11.44
C PHE A 25 -8.48 10.57 -12.74
N LEU A 26 -7.29 10.47 -13.31
CA LEU A 26 -6.95 11.14 -14.57
C LEU A 26 -7.85 10.64 -15.72
N ARG A 27 -8.09 9.32 -15.79
CA ARG A 27 -8.99 8.75 -16.79
C ARG A 27 -10.42 9.30 -16.67
N ARG A 28 -10.93 9.51 -15.45
CA ARG A 28 -12.27 10.06 -15.23
C ARG A 28 -12.43 11.50 -15.74
N ILE A 29 -11.36 12.25 -15.82
CA ILE A 29 -11.32 13.59 -16.39
C ILE A 29 -10.83 13.61 -17.85
N GLY A 30 -10.83 12.45 -18.51
CA GLY A 30 -10.62 12.32 -19.94
C GLY A 30 -9.19 12.15 -20.41
N TRP A 31 -8.23 11.89 -19.51
CA TRP A 31 -6.85 11.59 -19.89
C TRP A 31 -6.68 10.16 -20.40
N ASP A 32 -5.76 9.97 -21.32
CA ASP A 32 -5.27 8.67 -21.75
C ASP A 32 -4.06 8.29 -20.87
N CYS A 33 -4.18 7.21 -20.09
CA CYS A 33 -3.21 6.85 -19.05
C CYS A 33 -2.64 5.45 -19.29
N ASP A 34 -1.32 5.34 -19.29
CA ASP A 34 -0.58 4.09 -19.25
C ASP A 34 0.17 3.98 -17.91
N VAL A 35 0.05 2.83 -17.25
CA VAL A 35 0.72 2.52 -15.98
C VAL A 35 1.88 1.56 -16.24
N TYR A 36 3.06 1.89 -15.76
CA TYR A 36 4.29 1.10 -15.90
C TYR A 36 4.77 0.64 -14.53
N GLU A 37 4.79 -0.67 -14.33
CA GLU A 37 5.24 -1.32 -13.10
C GLU A 37 6.54 -2.08 -13.36
N ARG A 38 7.56 -1.82 -12.52
CA ARG A 38 8.88 -2.49 -12.65
C ARG A 38 8.85 -3.98 -12.36
N SER A 39 7.91 -4.44 -11.55
CA SER A 39 7.71 -5.88 -11.31
C SER A 39 7.26 -6.56 -12.59
N GLY A 40 7.91 -7.66 -12.97
CA GLY A 40 7.48 -8.50 -14.09
C GLY A 40 6.25 -9.37 -13.78
N VAL A 41 5.76 -9.34 -12.55
CA VAL A 41 4.61 -10.11 -12.08
C VAL A 41 3.64 -9.20 -11.33
N GLU A 42 2.38 -9.59 -11.28
CA GLU A 42 1.34 -8.87 -10.52
C GLU A 42 1.74 -8.69 -9.04
N LEU A 43 1.34 -7.57 -8.47
CA LEU A 43 1.67 -7.19 -7.11
C LEU A 43 0.73 -7.88 -6.11
N VAL A 44 0.94 -9.17 -5.87
CA VAL A 44 0.15 -9.96 -4.91
C VAL A 44 0.99 -10.31 -3.70
N GLY A 45 0.39 -10.36 -2.50
CA GLY A 45 1.05 -10.77 -1.26
C GLY A 45 2.06 -9.77 -0.69
N ARG A 46 2.08 -8.53 -1.17
CA ARG A 46 3.09 -7.53 -0.81
C ARG A 46 2.71 -6.63 0.35
N GLY A 47 1.51 -6.78 0.89
CA GLY A 47 1.01 -5.89 1.92
C GLY A 47 0.29 -6.60 3.05
N ALA A 48 0.04 -5.83 4.11
CA ALA A 48 -0.68 -6.27 5.28
C ALA A 48 -2.02 -5.52 5.39
N GLY A 49 -2.58 -5.48 6.60
CA GLY A 49 -3.83 -4.82 6.87
C GLY A 49 -3.78 -3.31 6.69
N ILE A 50 -4.92 -2.77 6.32
CA ILE A 50 -5.18 -1.34 6.22
C ILE A 50 -6.49 -1.04 6.96
N THR A 51 -6.45 -0.03 7.83
CA THR A 51 -7.64 0.54 8.43
C THR A 51 -8.23 1.60 7.50
N THR A 52 -9.51 1.51 7.19
CA THR A 52 -10.14 2.50 6.32
C THR A 52 -10.52 3.78 7.10
N HIS A 53 -10.76 4.84 6.38
CA HIS A 53 -11.31 6.10 6.86
C HIS A 53 -12.22 6.69 5.77
N PRO A 54 -13.10 7.65 6.10
CA PRO A 54 -14.10 8.16 5.15
C PRO A 54 -13.51 8.63 3.81
N GLU A 55 -12.35 9.30 3.85
CA GLU A 55 -11.70 9.84 2.66
C GLU A 55 -11.18 8.73 1.72
N LEU A 56 -10.70 7.60 2.29
CA LEU A 56 -10.33 6.43 1.49
C LEU A 56 -11.55 5.81 0.82
N LEU A 57 -12.66 5.69 1.55
CA LEU A 57 -13.91 5.15 1.00
C LEU A 57 -14.43 6.05 -0.13
N GLU A 58 -14.45 7.36 0.08
CA GLU A 58 -14.80 8.32 -0.97
C GLU A 58 -13.87 8.21 -2.18
N ALA A 59 -12.56 8.11 -1.96
CA ALA A 59 -11.59 7.97 -3.04
C ALA A 59 -11.81 6.69 -3.86
N LEU A 60 -12.13 5.56 -3.21
CA LEU A 60 -12.46 4.31 -3.90
C LEU A 60 -13.73 4.45 -4.76
N GLU A 61 -14.80 5.02 -4.21
CA GLU A 61 -16.04 5.26 -4.96
C GLU A 61 -15.78 6.20 -6.15
N ARG A 62 -15.08 7.32 -5.91
CA ARG A 62 -14.73 8.28 -6.96
C ARG A 62 -13.78 7.71 -8.01
N SER A 63 -12.94 6.74 -7.67
CA SER A 63 -12.06 6.05 -8.64
C SER A 63 -12.82 5.06 -9.53
N GLY A 64 -14.02 4.64 -9.10
CA GLY A 64 -14.79 3.58 -9.74
C GLY A 64 -14.46 2.17 -9.26
N ALA A 65 -13.61 2.02 -8.24
CA ALA A 65 -13.27 0.73 -7.65
C ALA A 65 -14.41 0.17 -6.78
N GLY A 66 -15.23 1.06 -6.21
CA GLY A 66 -16.30 0.69 -5.29
C GLY A 66 -15.80 0.25 -3.91
N THR A 67 -16.76 0.05 -3.02
CA THR A 67 -16.48 -0.32 -1.61
C THR A 67 -17.22 -1.59 -1.17
N ARG A 68 -17.90 -2.27 -2.10
CA ARG A 68 -18.63 -3.50 -1.80
C ARG A 68 -17.65 -4.59 -1.33
N GLU A 69 -17.99 -5.23 -0.21
CA GLU A 69 -17.17 -6.30 0.40
C GLU A 69 -15.71 -5.88 0.58
N LEU A 70 -15.47 -4.60 0.91
CA LEU A 70 -14.12 -4.04 1.00
C LEU A 70 -13.27 -4.72 2.07
N GLY A 71 -13.86 -5.28 3.11
CA GLY A 71 -13.13 -5.93 4.19
C GLY A 71 -14.04 -6.40 5.31
N ILE A 72 -13.47 -6.50 6.50
CA ILE A 72 -14.14 -6.95 7.72
C ILE A 72 -14.56 -5.72 8.52
N GLU A 73 -15.83 -5.63 8.84
CA GLU A 73 -16.35 -4.56 9.67
C GLU A 73 -16.14 -4.89 11.14
N VAL A 74 -15.67 -3.91 11.90
CA VAL A 74 -15.55 -3.94 13.35
C VAL A 74 -16.34 -2.77 13.94
N GLU A 75 -16.89 -2.94 15.16
CA GLU A 75 -17.77 -1.96 15.76
C GLU A 75 -17.05 -1.06 16.77
N LYS A 76 -15.89 -1.51 17.27
CA LYS A 76 -15.17 -0.77 18.30
C LYS A 76 -13.67 -1.04 18.27
N ARG A 77 -12.96 -0.16 18.95
CA ARG A 77 -11.55 -0.33 19.31
C ARG A 77 -11.37 -0.21 20.81
N PHE A 78 -10.37 -0.89 21.34
CA PHE A 78 -9.99 -0.75 22.74
C PHE A 78 -8.48 -0.95 22.95
N ALA A 79 -8.00 -0.45 24.09
CA ALA A 79 -6.63 -0.67 24.54
C ALA A 79 -6.63 -1.62 25.74
N ILE A 80 -5.58 -2.44 25.84
CA ILE A 80 -5.35 -3.34 26.96
C ILE A 80 -4.03 -3.05 27.66
N ASP A 81 -3.96 -3.39 28.94
CA ASP A 81 -2.70 -3.42 29.69
C ASP A 81 -1.97 -4.76 29.57
N ARG A 82 -0.83 -4.89 30.26
CA ARG A 82 -0.02 -6.12 30.28
C ARG A 82 -0.76 -7.33 30.84
N GLN A 83 -1.78 -7.12 31.67
CA GLN A 83 -2.61 -8.17 32.25
C GLN A 83 -3.84 -8.50 31.37
N GLY A 84 -3.99 -7.82 30.22
CA GLY A 84 -5.13 -7.97 29.30
C GLY A 84 -6.40 -7.26 29.77
N ARG A 85 -6.33 -6.35 30.76
CA ARG A 85 -7.48 -5.57 31.20
C ARG A 85 -7.69 -4.39 30.26
N ILE A 86 -8.96 -4.10 29.91
CA ILE A 86 -9.30 -2.96 29.07
C ILE A 86 -8.99 -1.67 29.83
N THR A 87 -8.17 -0.82 29.26
CA THR A 87 -7.76 0.49 29.81
C THR A 87 -8.45 1.67 29.15
N GLY A 88 -9.06 1.45 27.99
CA GLY A 88 -9.86 2.43 27.26
C GLY A 88 -10.59 1.77 26.12
N GLU A 89 -11.80 2.23 25.84
CA GLU A 89 -12.65 1.71 24.78
C GLU A 89 -13.32 2.86 24.03
N ARG A 90 -13.47 2.70 22.71
CA ARG A 90 -14.19 3.65 21.88
C ARG A 90 -15.06 2.90 20.87
N PRO A 91 -16.38 3.11 20.84
CA PRO A 91 -17.22 2.70 19.73
C PRO A 91 -16.76 3.40 18.45
N LEU A 92 -16.44 2.62 17.43
CA LEU A 92 -16.08 3.14 16.12
C LEU A 92 -16.27 2.04 15.09
N ARG A 93 -17.35 2.17 14.34
CA ARG A 93 -17.61 1.29 13.20
C ARG A 93 -16.61 1.59 12.09
N GLN A 94 -15.85 0.59 11.68
CA GLN A 94 -14.78 0.75 10.71
C GLN A 94 -14.58 -0.52 9.89
N ILE A 95 -14.32 -0.37 8.60
CA ILE A 95 -13.94 -1.48 7.74
C ILE A 95 -12.42 -1.66 7.79
N LEU A 96 -11.99 -2.91 7.94
CA LEU A 96 -10.59 -3.31 7.93
C LEU A 96 -10.34 -4.14 6.69
N THR A 97 -9.38 -3.71 5.89
CA THR A 97 -9.08 -4.33 4.60
C THR A 97 -7.61 -4.74 4.50
N SER A 98 -7.23 -5.32 3.39
CA SER A 98 -5.84 -5.63 3.09
C SER A 98 -5.34 -4.80 1.91
N TRP A 99 -4.00 -4.63 1.85
CA TRP A 99 -3.36 -3.99 0.72
C TRP A 99 -3.68 -4.72 -0.59
N ASP A 100 -3.63 -6.04 -0.59
CA ASP A 100 -3.91 -6.87 -1.77
C ASP A 100 -5.31 -6.62 -2.31
N ARG A 101 -6.30 -6.51 -1.40
CA ARG A 101 -7.68 -6.25 -1.80
C ARG A 101 -7.85 -4.86 -2.40
N LEU A 102 -7.30 -3.82 -1.79
CA LEU A 102 -7.34 -2.46 -2.34
C LEU A 102 -6.65 -2.39 -3.70
N GLN A 103 -5.47 -2.99 -3.81
CA GLN A 103 -4.71 -3.03 -5.04
C GLN A 103 -5.51 -3.72 -6.16
N ARG A 104 -6.15 -4.85 -5.87
CA ARG A 104 -6.97 -5.58 -6.84
C ARG A 104 -8.20 -4.79 -7.29
N LEU A 105 -8.93 -4.16 -6.35
CA LEU A 105 -10.08 -3.31 -6.68
C LEU A 105 -9.68 -2.14 -7.59
N LEU A 106 -8.62 -1.45 -7.26
CA LEU A 106 -8.09 -0.36 -8.08
C LEU A 106 -7.55 -0.86 -9.42
N ARG A 107 -6.80 -1.98 -9.42
CA ARG A 107 -6.25 -2.59 -10.63
C ARG A 107 -7.36 -2.98 -11.63
N ALA A 108 -8.52 -3.45 -11.13
CA ALA A 108 -9.67 -3.76 -11.97
C ALA A 108 -10.29 -2.55 -12.67
N THR A 109 -10.03 -1.33 -12.20
CA THR A 109 -10.47 -0.10 -12.89
C THR A 109 -9.61 0.26 -14.11
N ILE A 110 -8.44 -0.35 -14.24
CA ILE A 110 -7.48 -0.07 -15.31
C ILE A 110 -7.58 -1.15 -16.39
N ASP A 111 -7.75 -0.73 -17.62
CA ASP A 111 -7.72 -1.62 -18.78
C ASP A 111 -6.41 -2.46 -18.76
N PRO A 112 -6.47 -3.80 -18.86
CA PRO A 112 -5.27 -4.64 -18.90
C PRO A 112 -4.24 -4.21 -19.96
N ALA A 113 -4.69 -3.72 -21.11
CA ALA A 113 -3.83 -3.21 -22.17
C ALA A 113 -3.07 -1.92 -21.81
N ARG A 114 -3.45 -1.25 -20.72
CA ARG A 114 -2.87 0.00 -20.21
C ARG A 114 -2.07 -0.17 -18.93
N TYR A 115 -1.86 -1.40 -18.51
CA TYR A 115 -1.05 -1.72 -17.34
C TYR A 115 0.09 -2.64 -17.76
N HIS A 116 1.30 -2.11 -17.73
CA HIS A 116 2.48 -2.71 -18.30
C HIS A 116 3.43 -3.19 -17.19
N LEU A 117 3.58 -4.50 -17.06
CA LEU A 117 4.50 -5.14 -16.11
C LEU A 117 5.92 -5.25 -16.70
N GLY A 118 6.94 -5.26 -15.85
CA GLY A 118 8.35 -5.43 -16.22
C GLY A 118 9.03 -4.15 -16.72
N TRP A 119 8.38 -3.00 -16.60
CA TRP A 119 8.91 -1.73 -17.09
C TRP A 119 9.30 -0.80 -15.95
N GLY A 120 10.59 -0.72 -15.68
CA GLY A 120 11.18 0.22 -14.71
C GLY A 120 11.48 1.57 -15.36
N PHE A 121 11.25 2.64 -14.61
CA PHE A 121 11.63 3.99 -15.01
C PHE A 121 13.14 4.18 -14.93
N GLU A 122 13.72 4.81 -15.97
CA GLU A 122 15.12 5.18 -16.02
C GLU A 122 15.33 6.69 -15.90
N ARG A 123 14.69 7.47 -16.77
CA ARG A 123 14.81 8.93 -16.78
C ARG A 123 13.68 9.62 -17.54
N ILE A 124 13.53 10.91 -17.29
CA ILE A 124 12.67 11.79 -18.09
C ILE A 124 13.49 12.89 -18.76
N GLU A 125 13.02 13.29 -19.93
CA GLU A 125 13.43 14.52 -20.61
C GLU A 125 12.20 15.42 -20.70
N GLN A 126 12.32 16.65 -20.24
CA GLN A 126 11.26 17.63 -20.31
C GLN A 126 11.60 18.65 -21.38
N ASN A 127 10.67 18.89 -22.30
CA ASN A 127 10.75 19.97 -23.27
C ASN A 127 9.51 20.86 -23.12
N GLY A 128 9.50 22.01 -23.77
CA GLY A 128 8.39 22.97 -23.64
C GLY A 128 7.01 22.47 -24.10
N SER A 129 6.89 21.28 -24.65
CA SER A 129 5.66 20.69 -25.21
C SER A 129 5.17 19.44 -24.46
N GLY A 130 5.96 18.88 -23.54
CA GLY A 130 5.62 17.66 -22.81
C GLY A 130 6.82 16.99 -22.16
N VAL A 131 6.65 15.73 -21.84
CA VAL A 131 7.68 14.88 -21.23
C VAL A 131 7.93 13.64 -22.04
N ARG A 132 9.19 13.24 -22.16
CA ARG A 132 9.63 11.97 -22.71
C ARG A 132 10.14 11.10 -21.59
N VAL A 133 9.51 9.94 -21.40
CA VAL A 133 9.81 8.99 -20.34
C VAL A 133 10.59 7.82 -20.93
N HIS A 134 11.77 7.58 -20.41
CA HIS A 134 12.60 6.44 -20.76
C HIS A 134 12.41 5.33 -19.73
N LEU A 135 12.12 4.15 -20.22
CA LEU A 135 11.94 2.94 -19.43
C LEU A 135 13.01 1.93 -19.79
N ASN A 136 13.28 0.98 -18.91
CA ASN A 136 14.23 -0.09 -19.16
C ASN A 136 13.96 -0.80 -20.50
N GLY A 137 14.97 -1.49 -21.04
CA GLY A 137 14.84 -2.17 -22.34
C GLY A 137 14.71 -1.23 -23.54
N GLY A 138 15.00 0.07 -23.38
CA GLY A 138 15.01 1.05 -24.47
C GLY A 138 13.62 1.55 -24.89
N ARG A 139 12.58 1.25 -24.11
CA ARG A 139 11.22 1.77 -24.36
C ARG A 139 11.15 3.25 -24.06
N VAL A 140 10.52 4.01 -24.94
CA VAL A 140 10.35 5.46 -24.80
C VAL A 140 8.89 5.82 -25.01
N GLU A 141 8.35 6.65 -24.12
CA GLU A 141 6.97 7.12 -24.13
C GLU A 141 6.90 8.63 -24.08
N ASP A 142 6.20 9.23 -25.02
CA ASP A 142 5.91 10.68 -24.99
C ASP A 142 4.55 10.91 -24.27
N ALA A 143 4.49 11.91 -23.40
CA ALA A 143 3.29 12.25 -22.64
C ALA A 143 3.21 13.76 -22.38
N ASP A 144 2.03 14.22 -21.96
CA ASP A 144 1.83 15.59 -21.49
C ASP A 144 2.27 15.73 -20.03
N ILE A 145 2.11 14.65 -19.23
CA ILE A 145 2.60 14.58 -17.85
C ILE A 145 3.15 13.20 -17.52
N VAL A 146 4.03 13.15 -16.51
CA VAL A 146 4.42 11.93 -15.81
C VAL A 146 4.02 12.02 -14.34
N VAL A 147 3.53 10.91 -13.79
CA VAL A 147 3.20 10.78 -12.36
C VAL A 147 4.10 9.73 -11.74
N GLY A 148 4.94 10.13 -10.77
CA GLY A 148 5.79 9.23 -9.99
C GLY A 148 5.03 8.63 -8.81
N GLY A 149 4.57 7.39 -8.96
CA GLY A 149 3.94 6.57 -7.91
C GLY A 149 4.80 5.37 -7.51
N ASP A 150 6.12 5.44 -7.70
CA ASP A 150 7.10 4.37 -7.58
C ASP A 150 7.65 4.15 -6.15
N GLY A 151 6.99 4.77 -5.16
CA GLY A 151 7.14 4.45 -3.73
C GLY A 151 8.36 5.11 -3.08
N ILE A 152 8.78 4.57 -1.91
CA ILE A 152 9.82 5.19 -1.08
C ILE A 152 11.17 5.27 -1.78
N ARG A 153 11.49 4.30 -2.64
CA ARG A 153 12.71 4.26 -3.47
C ARG A 153 12.49 4.88 -4.84
N SER A 154 11.71 5.98 -4.88
CA SER A 154 11.32 6.61 -6.13
C SER A 154 12.53 7.10 -6.94
N THR A 155 12.68 6.54 -8.12
CA THR A 155 13.66 7.00 -9.13
C THR A 155 13.17 8.29 -9.78
N VAL A 156 11.86 8.45 -9.94
CA VAL A 156 11.26 9.70 -10.46
C VAL A 156 11.59 10.87 -9.51
N ARG A 157 11.37 10.69 -8.19
CA ARG A 157 11.74 11.72 -7.18
C ARG A 157 13.23 12.06 -7.27
N GLY A 158 14.10 11.05 -7.37
CA GLY A 158 15.55 11.27 -7.47
C GLY A 158 15.96 12.16 -8.62
N GLN A 159 15.18 12.21 -9.70
CA GLN A 159 15.44 13.09 -10.83
C GLN A 159 14.75 14.45 -10.74
N VAL A 160 13.48 14.52 -10.28
CA VAL A 160 12.69 15.76 -10.31
C VAL A 160 12.83 16.60 -9.05
N ALA A 161 13.23 15.98 -7.95
CA ALA A 161 13.38 16.62 -6.63
C ALA A 161 14.50 15.90 -5.83
N PRO A 162 15.75 15.92 -6.31
CA PRO A 162 16.85 15.16 -5.71
C PRO A 162 17.20 15.62 -4.27
N GLU A 163 16.81 16.81 -3.90
CA GLU A 163 16.95 17.36 -2.55
C GLU A 163 15.97 16.73 -1.55
N LEU A 164 14.88 16.09 -2.03
CA LEU A 164 13.88 15.46 -1.17
C LEU A 164 14.23 13.99 -0.93
N GLN A 165 14.88 13.72 0.19
CA GLN A 165 15.25 12.38 0.60
C GLN A 165 14.35 11.85 1.71
N PRO A 166 14.07 10.53 1.76
CA PRO A 166 13.38 9.92 2.90
C PRO A 166 14.15 10.14 4.19
N ILE A 167 13.45 10.50 5.25
CA ILE A 167 14.01 10.69 6.58
C ILE A 167 13.49 9.58 7.48
N TYR A 168 14.38 8.94 8.23
CA TYR A 168 14.00 7.93 9.22
C TYR A 168 13.20 8.58 10.34
N ALA A 169 12.01 8.02 10.61
CA ALA A 169 11.06 8.58 11.57
C ALA A 169 11.35 8.21 13.04
N GLY A 170 12.43 7.50 13.33
CA GLY A 170 12.84 7.13 14.69
C GLY A 170 12.17 5.86 15.23
N TYR A 171 11.52 5.07 14.38
CA TYR A 171 10.93 3.78 14.76
C TYR A 171 10.92 2.80 13.60
N TYR A 172 10.79 1.54 13.92
CA TYR A 172 10.58 0.45 12.97
C TYR A 172 9.31 -0.33 13.30
N ILE A 173 8.89 -1.16 12.34
CA ILE A 173 7.65 -1.91 12.44
C ILE A 173 7.91 -3.38 12.16
N TRP A 174 7.47 -4.26 13.09
CA TRP A 174 7.27 -5.67 12.81
C TRP A 174 5.84 -5.91 12.39
N ARG A 175 5.64 -6.79 11.41
CA ARG A 175 4.33 -7.16 10.93
C ARG A 175 4.19 -8.67 10.84
N GLY A 176 2.99 -9.17 11.15
CA GLY A 176 2.60 -10.54 10.95
C GLY A 176 1.13 -10.64 10.57
N ALA A 177 0.75 -11.74 9.96
CA ALA A 177 -0.63 -12.00 9.58
C ALA A 177 -0.93 -13.51 9.68
N PRO A 178 -0.94 -14.10 10.91
CA PRO A 178 -1.31 -15.50 11.09
C PRO A 178 -2.75 -15.76 10.63
N ASN A 179 -3.04 -17.00 10.25
CA ASN A 179 -4.38 -17.40 9.89
C ASN A 179 -5.30 -17.41 11.12
N GLU A 180 -6.56 -17.06 10.93
CA GLU A 180 -7.57 -17.12 11.98
C GLU A 180 -7.65 -18.51 12.64
N ALA A 181 -7.56 -19.56 11.82
CA ALA A 181 -7.62 -20.95 12.29
C ALA A 181 -6.48 -21.35 13.24
N ASP A 182 -5.35 -20.65 13.17
CA ASP A 182 -4.16 -20.94 13.99
C ASP A 182 -4.18 -20.21 15.35
N LEU A 183 -5.20 -19.35 15.58
CA LEU A 183 -5.29 -18.55 16.80
C LEU A 183 -5.94 -19.32 17.94
N ALA A 184 -5.47 -19.06 19.17
CA ALA A 184 -6.08 -19.63 20.36
C ALA A 184 -7.57 -19.22 20.51
N PRO A 185 -8.44 -20.11 21.01
CA PRO A 185 -9.88 -19.82 21.18
C PRO A 185 -10.18 -18.55 21.96
N ARG A 186 -9.36 -18.25 22.97
CA ARG A 186 -9.48 -17.01 23.75
C ARG A 186 -9.21 -15.78 22.88
N THR A 187 -8.17 -15.80 22.07
CA THR A 187 -7.85 -14.72 21.12
C THR A 187 -8.99 -14.47 20.15
N LEU A 188 -9.57 -15.54 19.56
CA LEU A 188 -10.68 -15.46 18.65
C LEU A 188 -11.92 -14.81 19.27
N LYS A 189 -12.19 -15.10 20.54
CA LYS A 189 -13.36 -14.59 21.24
C LYS A 189 -13.18 -13.14 21.75
N GLU A 190 -12.04 -12.84 22.34
CA GLU A 190 -11.86 -11.63 23.15
C GLU A 190 -11.28 -10.45 22.36
N ILE A 191 -10.42 -10.72 21.35
CA ILE A 191 -9.69 -9.65 20.67
C ILE A 191 -9.82 -9.66 19.16
N PHE A 192 -9.92 -10.81 18.52
CA PHE A 192 -9.99 -10.92 17.06
C PHE A 192 -11.10 -10.09 16.41
N PRO A 193 -12.34 -9.95 16.99
CA PRO A 193 -13.42 -9.18 16.36
C PRO A 193 -13.23 -7.65 16.39
N TYR A 194 -12.11 -7.15 16.92
CA TYR A 194 -11.93 -5.74 17.22
C TYR A 194 -10.59 -5.20 16.71
N ILE A 195 -10.45 -3.85 16.72
CA ILE A 195 -9.13 -3.24 16.71
C ILE A 195 -8.64 -3.18 18.14
N VAL A 196 -7.52 -3.82 18.43
CA VAL A 196 -6.97 -3.86 19.78
C VAL A 196 -5.59 -3.23 19.81
N PHE A 197 -5.38 -2.36 20.79
CA PHE A 197 -4.12 -1.71 21.07
C PHE A 197 -3.51 -2.22 22.37
N TYR A 198 -2.20 -2.40 22.37
CA TYR A 198 -1.38 -2.51 23.56
C TYR A 198 -0.29 -1.44 23.46
N LEU A 199 -0.27 -0.52 24.45
CA LEU A 199 0.51 0.71 24.38
C LEU A 199 1.56 0.79 25.52
N PRO A 200 2.58 -0.08 25.55
CA PRO A 200 3.65 0.04 26.52
C PRO A 200 4.56 1.24 26.18
N PRO A 201 5.38 1.73 27.14
CA PRO A 201 6.26 2.85 26.90
C PRO A 201 7.12 2.65 25.64
N ARG A 202 7.14 3.67 24.76
CA ARG A 202 7.92 3.68 23.51
C ARG A 202 7.59 2.58 22.50
N GLN A 203 6.43 1.96 22.61
CA GLN A 203 5.97 0.90 21.72
C GLN A 203 4.46 1.01 21.50
N GLU A 204 4.00 0.49 20.38
CA GLU A 204 2.59 0.30 20.10
C GLU A 204 2.41 -1.05 19.41
N VAL A 205 1.51 -1.85 19.91
CA VAL A 205 1.01 -3.05 19.23
C VAL A 205 -0.41 -2.79 18.82
N MET A 206 -0.73 -2.99 17.54
CA MET A 206 -2.09 -2.89 17.03
C MET A 206 -2.43 -4.16 16.26
N THR A 207 -3.61 -4.69 16.55
CA THR A 207 -4.09 -5.93 15.91
C THR A 207 -5.53 -5.77 15.44
N TYR A 208 -5.87 -6.46 14.34
CA TYR A 208 -7.23 -6.49 13.81
C TYR A 208 -7.40 -7.56 12.72
N PRO A 209 -8.64 -8.04 12.46
CA PRO A 209 -8.91 -9.02 11.41
C PRO A 209 -8.79 -8.42 10.02
N ILE A 210 -8.30 -9.20 9.07
CA ILE A 210 -8.26 -8.86 7.64
C ILE A 210 -8.69 -10.06 6.81
N ALA A 211 -8.98 -9.84 5.53
CA ALA A 211 -9.25 -10.90 4.58
C ALA A 211 -8.13 -11.96 4.58
N GLY A 212 -8.50 -13.19 4.39
CA GLY A 212 -7.60 -14.31 4.18
C GLY A 212 -6.94 -14.28 2.81
N PHE A 213 -6.28 -15.38 2.45
CA PHE A 213 -5.74 -15.55 1.10
C PHE A 213 -6.87 -15.50 0.06
N ASN A 214 -6.57 -14.97 -1.11
CA ASN A 214 -7.54 -14.78 -2.20
C ASN A 214 -8.77 -13.95 -1.79
N ASP A 215 -8.60 -13.00 -0.86
CA ASP A 215 -9.67 -12.13 -0.33
C ASP A 215 -10.81 -12.84 0.38
N ASP A 216 -10.57 -13.98 0.98
CA ASP A 216 -11.57 -14.72 1.71
C ASP A 216 -11.99 -13.99 3.00
N LEU A 217 -13.25 -13.54 3.05
CA LEU A 217 -13.84 -12.85 4.20
C LEU A 217 -14.59 -13.81 5.15
N ARG A 218 -14.72 -15.09 4.78
CA ARG A 218 -15.47 -16.07 5.57
C ARG A 218 -14.80 -16.32 6.91
N SER A 219 -15.61 -16.48 7.95
CA SER A 219 -15.12 -16.85 9.29
C SER A 219 -14.32 -18.17 9.22
N GLY A 220 -13.19 -18.23 9.95
CA GLY A 220 -12.24 -19.33 9.94
C GLY A 220 -11.20 -19.27 8.82
N HIS A 221 -11.41 -18.44 7.80
CA HIS A 221 -10.51 -18.30 6.64
C HIS A 221 -9.76 -16.97 6.60
N ARG A 222 -10.02 -16.08 7.53
CA ARG A 222 -9.43 -14.75 7.63
C ARG A 222 -8.01 -14.81 8.20
N ARG A 223 -7.32 -13.68 8.22
CA ARG A 223 -6.02 -13.50 8.88
C ARG A 223 -6.12 -12.45 9.97
N TYR A 224 -5.20 -12.48 10.90
CA TYR A 224 -5.12 -11.51 11.98
C TYR A 224 -3.90 -10.63 11.79
N ASN A 225 -4.11 -9.41 11.34
CA ASN A 225 -3.04 -8.46 11.14
C ASN A 225 -2.48 -8.02 12.49
N PHE A 226 -1.17 -8.16 12.65
CA PHE A 226 -0.40 -7.75 13.80
C PHE A 226 0.64 -6.72 13.37
N ILE A 227 0.69 -5.60 14.05
CA ILE A 227 1.64 -4.53 13.81
C ILE A 227 2.27 -4.15 15.15
N TRP A 228 3.59 -4.13 15.20
CA TRP A 228 4.33 -3.73 16.39
C TRP A 228 5.32 -2.63 16.05
N TYR A 229 5.03 -1.42 16.51
CA TYR A 229 5.89 -0.26 16.39
C TYR A 229 6.86 -0.21 17.56
N ARG A 230 8.14 0.00 17.29
CA ARG A 230 9.19 0.14 18.30
C ARG A 230 10.09 1.32 17.95
N VAL A 231 10.31 2.19 18.92
CA VAL A 231 11.29 3.26 18.78
C VAL A 231 12.69 2.63 18.74
N ALA A 232 13.50 3.08 17.79
CA ALA A 232 14.91 2.73 17.67
C ALA A 232 15.69 3.93 17.14
N ASP A 233 16.93 4.05 17.54
CA ASP A 233 17.86 5.00 16.92
C ASP A 233 18.41 4.47 15.58
N ALA A 234 19.20 5.27 14.90
CA ALA A 234 19.72 4.92 13.57
C ALA A 234 20.71 3.72 13.62
N ASP A 235 21.43 3.54 14.71
CA ASP A 235 22.40 2.45 14.86
C ASP A 235 21.68 1.13 15.08
N GLN A 236 20.69 1.13 15.98
CA GLN A 236 19.81 -0.03 16.18
C GLN A 236 19.08 -0.42 14.89
N LEU A 237 18.56 0.57 14.12
CA LEU A 237 17.94 0.29 12.83
C LEU A 237 18.94 -0.36 11.85
N ARG A 238 20.18 0.12 11.83
CA ARG A 238 21.21 -0.42 10.95
C ARG A 238 21.50 -1.88 11.29
N GLU A 239 21.65 -2.22 12.57
CA GLU A 239 21.83 -3.60 13.02
C GLU A 239 20.67 -4.51 12.63
N MET A 240 19.44 -4.02 12.75
CA MET A 240 18.22 -4.78 12.42
C MET A 240 18.02 -4.97 10.92
N ASN A 241 18.59 -4.15 10.10
CA ASN A 241 18.50 -4.24 8.64
C ASN A 241 19.56 -5.17 8.03
N VAL A 242 20.19 -6.02 8.83
CA VAL A 242 21.06 -7.11 8.36
C VAL A 242 20.21 -8.39 8.27
N ASP A 243 20.21 -9.04 7.11
CA ASP A 243 19.52 -10.32 6.96
C ASP A 243 20.35 -11.51 7.47
N GLU A 244 19.78 -12.71 7.44
CA GLU A 244 20.42 -13.94 7.91
C GLU A 244 21.72 -14.30 7.17
N ARG A 245 21.93 -13.72 5.97
CA ARG A 245 23.15 -13.90 5.16
C ARG A 245 24.20 -12.83 5.46
N GLY A 246 23.91 -11.92 6.39
CA GLY A 246 24.77 -10.79 6.72
C GLY A 246 24.72 -9.64 5.71
N VAL A 247 23.71 -9.61 4.83
CA VAL A 247 23.54 -8.52 3.86
C VAL A 247 22.82 -7.35 4.52
N GLN A 248 23.43 -6.18 4.46
CA GLN A 248 22.85 -4.92 4.93
C GLN A 248 21.83 -4.40 3.94
N HIS A 249 20.61 -4.12 4.41
CA HIS A 249 19.54 -3.49 3.62
C HIS A 249 19.35 -2.05 4.05
N GLU A 250 19.04 -1.18 3.08
CA GLU A 250 18.92 0.27 3.34
C GLU A 250 17.63 0.64 4.11
N TYR A 251 16.50 0.05 3.74
CA TYR A 251 15.18 0.43 4.27
C TYR A 251 14.50 -0.68 5.07
N THR A 252 14.59 -1.91 4.63
CA THR A 252 13.91 -3.06 5.23
C THR A 252 14.54 -4.37 4.76
N VAL A 253 14.61 -5.33 5.66
CA VAL A 253 14.92 -6.72 5.28
C VAL A 253 13.74 -7.28 4.49
N PRO A 254 13.95 -7.80 3.26
CA PRO A 254 12.89 -8.46 2.52
C PRO A 254 12.32 -9.63 3.32
N PRO A 255 10.98 -9.90 3.21
CA PRO A 255 10.42 -11.10 3.81
C PRO A 255 11.11 -12.33 3.21
N MET A 256 11.39 -13.32 4.05
CA MET A 256 11.85 -14.62 3.58
C MET A 256 10.72 -15.28 2.79
N ASN A 257 11.02 -15.79 1.60
CA ASN A 257 10.12 -16.55 0.75
C ASN A 257 10.05 -18.00 1.20
#